data_fe9e38db589cd7639a8046f8a60fa2f9
#
_entry.id   fe9e38db589cd7639a8046f8a60fa2f9
#
_cell.length_a   1.000
_cell.length_b   1.000
_cell.length_c   1.000
_cell.angle_alpha   90.00
_cell.angle_beta   90.00
_cell.angle_gamma   90.00
#
_symmetry.space_group_name_H-M   'P 1'
#
loop_
_entity.id
_entity.type
_entity.pdbx_description
1 polymer ?
#
loop_
_entity_poly.entity_id
_entity_poly.type
_entity_poly.pdbx_seq_one_letter_code
_entity_poly.pdbx_strand_id
1 'polypeptide(L)'
;RDAFIFPLSPPPIPELGAASGFNFRLQDRAGLGHDALVAARNQLLGLTRQSPLLSQVRPDGLEDAPQLLVDVDREKAAALGVGFDSISATLSTALGSAYVNDFPNAGRLQRVVVQADAPARMQPEDLLRLNASNAQGKPVPLSAFATTRWITGAMQTIRYNGYPSMRIGGSAAPGVSTGAAMAEMERLAAQLPQGFGFEWTGISREEKQAGSQALVLYGFAILAVFLALAALYESWTIPMAVIMAVPLGVLGVVLATLGRGYANDVYFQVGLI
;
A
#
# COMPACT_ATOMS: atom_id res chain seq x y z
N ARG A 1 21.62 -6.73 17.79
CA ARG A 1 20.33 -7.27 17.26
C ARG A 1 20.21 -6.77 15.84
N ASP A 2 20.38 -7.67 14.88
CA ASP A 2 20.59 -7.29 13.47
C ASP A 2 19.30 -7.28 12.64
N ALA A 3 18.16 -7.63 13.25
CA ALA A 3 16.86 -7.64 12.57
C ALA A 3 15.68 -7.40 13.55
N PHE A 4 14.65 -6.74 13.05
CA PHE A 4 13.35 -6.65 13.69
C PHE A 4 12.39 -7.62 12.96
N ILE A 5 11.93 -8.65 13.67
CA ILE A 5 11.05 -9.69 13.10
C ILE A 5 9.68 -9.57 13.75
N PHE A 6 8.63 -9.46 12.95
CA PHE A 6 7.26 -9.46 13.42
C PHE A 6 6.40 -10.40 12.56
N PRO A 7 5.54 -11.22 13.16
CA PRO A 7 4.62 -12.06 12.42
C PRO A 7 3.47 -11.23 11.85
N LEU A 8 3.05 -11.52 10.62
CA LEU A 8 1.85 -10.98 10.02
C LEU A 8 0.84 -12.12 9.86
N SER A 9 -0.36 -11.93 10.42
CA SER A 9 -1.46 -12.84 10.14
C SER A 9 -1.97 -12.60 8.72
N PRO A 10 -2.13 -13.65 7.89
CA PRO A 10 -2.75 -13.50 6.58
C PRO A 10 -4.20 -13.05 6.75
N PRO A 11 -4.73 -12.26 5.80
CA PRO A 11 -6.13 -11.91 5.83
C PRO A 11 -6.99 -13.14 5.55
N PRO A 12 -8.20 -13.20 6.10
CA PRO A 12 -9.12 -14.31 5.82
C PRO A 12 -9.52 -14.39 4.34
N ILE A 13 -9.50 -13.28 3.62
CA ILE A 13 -9.74 -13.19 2.18
C ILE A 13 -8.48 -12.61 1.52
N PRO A 14 -7.62 -13.44 0.88
CA PRO A 14 -6.35 -12.99 0.30
C PRO A 14 -6.49 -11.90 -0.77
N GLU A 15 -7.60 -11.87 -1.49
CA GLU A 15 -7.87 -10.89 -2.55
C GLU A 15 -8.06 -9.47 -2.01
N LEU A 16 -8.40 -9.31 -0.74
CA LEU A 16 -8.63 -8.02 -0.11
C LEU A 16 -7.41 -7.40 0.56
N GLY A 17 -6.28 -8.13 0.62
CA GLY A 17 -5.05 -7.58 1.18
C GLY A 17 -3.99 -8.62 1.50
N ALA A 18 -2.81 -8.17 1.86
CA ALA A 18 -1.67 -9.02 2.20
C ALA A 18 -1.56 -9.34 3.71
N ALA A 19 -2.29 -8.63 4.57
CA ALA A 19 -2.29 -8.84 6.02
C ALA A 19 -3.63 -8.42 6.63
N SER A 20 -3.97 -9.01 7.78
CA SER A 20 -5.14 -8.61 8.58
C SER A 20 -4.94 -7.19 9.15
N GLY A 21 -6.05 -6.54 9.47
CA GLY A 21 -6.07 -5.17 9.99
C GLY A 21 -6.58 -4.14 8.98
N PHE A 22 -6.45 -2.87 9.30
CA PHE A 22 -6.92 -1.82 8.43
C PHE A 22 -5.83 -1.32 7.45
N ASN A 23 -6.29 -0.84 6.28
CA ASN A 23 -5.46 -0.24 5.23
C ASN A 23 -5.88 1.21 5.00
N PHE A 24 -5.06 2.14 5.48
CA PHE A 24 -5.25 3.58 5.39
C PHE A 24 -4.30 4.18 4.35
N ARG A 25 -4.82 5.02 3.47
CA ARG A 25 -4.06 5.77 2.46
C ARG A 25 -4.04 7.23 2.83
N LEU A 26 -2.93 7.73 3.34
CA LEU A 26 -2.70 9.17 3.49
C LEU A 26 -2.35 9.76 2.13
N GLN A 27 -2.99 10.86 1.75
CA GLN A 27 -2.86 11.49 0.43
C GLN A 27 -2.42 12.95 0.57
N ASP A 28 -1.51 13.37 -0.30
CA ASP A 28 -1.24 14.78 -0.55
C ASP A 28 -2.19 15.29 -1.66
N ARG A 29 -3.23 16.02 -1.26
CA ARG A 29 -4.25 16.56 -2.17
C ARG A 29 -3.94 17.96 -2.65
N ALA A 30 -3.01 18.66 -1.99
CA ALA A 30 -2.63 20.03 -2.31
C ALA A 30 -1.32 20.11 -3.12
N GLY A 31 -0.63 18.98 -3.34
CA GLY A 31 0.65 18.98 -4.07
C GLY A 31 1.81 19.58 -3.27
N LEU A 32 1.81 19.36 -1.94
CA LEU A 32 2.82 19.88 -1.02
C LEU A 32 4.18 19.17 -1.15
N GLY A 33 4.20 18.03 -1.80
CA GLY A 33 5.40 17.27 -2.11
C GLY A 33 5.72 16.14 -1.13
N HIS A 34 6.75 15.38 -1.50
CA HIS A 34 7.12 14.13 -0.80
C HIS A 34 7.49 14.38 0.67
N ASP A 35 8.35 15.34 0.94
CA ASP A 35 8.83 15.63 2.30
C ASP A 35 7.69 16.04 3.24
N ALA A 36 6.74 16.83 2.73
CA ALA A 36 5.56 17.24 3.49
C ALA A 36 4.65 16.02 3.77
N LEU A 37 4.50 15.11 2.80
CA LEU A 37 3.71 13.89 2.99
C LEU A 37 4.38 12.94 4.00
N VAL A 38 5.71 12.82 3.98
CA VAL A 38 6.49 12.06 4.98
C VAL A 38 6.32 12.68 6.37
N ALA A 39 6.40 14.01 6.49
CA ALA A 39 6.22 14.70 7.76
C ALA A 39 4.80 14.49 8.32
N ALA A 40 3.77 14.62 7.49
CA ALA A 40 2.37 14.37 7.87
C ALA A 40 2.15 12.91 8.29
N ARG A 41 2.72 11.95 7.57
CA ARG A 41 2.71 10.53 7.97
C ARG A 41 3.33 10.33 9.34
N ASN A 42 4.51 10.89 9.58
CA ASN A 42 5.22 10.73 10.84
C ASN A 42 4.46 11.39 12.00
N GLN A 43 3.82 12.55 11.77
CA GLN A 43 2.93 13.19 12.73
C GLN A 43 1.75 12.27 13.06
N LEU A 44 1.07 11.72 12.05
CA LEU A 44 -0.04 10.80 12.25
C LEU A 44 0.39 9.56 13.05
N LEU A 45 1.52 8.96 12.71
CA LEU A 45 2.09 7.82 13.45
C LEU A 45 2.42 8.18 14.90
N GLY A 46 2.86 9.41 15.16
CA GLY A 46 3.06 9.93 16.52
C GLY A 46 1.76 9.98 17.32
N LEU A 47 0.67 10.46 16.70
CA LEU A 47 -0.65 10.51 17.30
C LEU A 47 -1.23 9.11 17.55
N THR A 48 -1.06 8.18 16.61
CA THR A 48 -1.58 6.82 16.77
C THR A 48 -0.95 6.05 17.92
N ARG A 49 0.31 6.31 18.25
CA ARG A 49 1.00 5.68 19.40
C ARG A 49 0.39 6.06 20.76
N GLN A 50 -0.31 7.17 20.81
CA GLN A 50 -0.96 7.65 22.04
C GLN A 50 -2.41 7.16 22.19
N SER A 51 -2.96 6.56 21.14
CA SER A 51 -4.34 6.07 21.14
C SER A 51 -4.44 4.66 21.72
N PRO A 52 -5.27 4.43 22.74
CA PRO A 52 -5.50 3.10 23.30
C PRO A 52 -6.37 2.21 22.37
N LEU A 53 -6.96 2.78 21.33
CA LEU A 53 -7.86 2.07 20.41
C LEU A 53 -7.11 1.41 19.24
N LEU A 54 -5.84 1.79 19.05
CA LEU A 54 -5.03 1.38 17.91
C LEU A 54 -3.86 0.50 18.34
N SER A 55 -3.50 -0.46 17.50
CA SER A 55 -2.38 -1.37 17.73
C SER A 55 -1.59 -1.57 16.45
N GLN A 56 -0.26 -1.72 16.57
CA GLN A 56 0.66 -2.05 15.47
C GLN A 56 0.56 -1.11 14.27
N VAL A 57 0.23 0.16 14.49
CA VAL A 57 0.17 1.15 13.39
C VAL A 57 1.57 1.45 12.90
N ARG A 58 1.79 1.24 11.60
CA ARG A 58 3.09 1.40 10.95
C ARG A 58 2.94 1.83 9.50
N PRO A 59 3.98 2.45 8.92
CA PRO A 59 4.02 2.64 7.49
C PRO A 59 4.09 1.26 6.79
N ASP A 60 3.44 1.15 5.66
CA ASP A 60 3.42 -0.05 4.84
C ASP A 60 3.88 0.32 3.42
N GLY A 61 5.18 0.32 3.23
CA GLY A 61 5.87 0.70 2.00
C GLY A 61 7.38 0.76 2.24
N LEU A 62 8.09 1.14 1.19
CA LEU A 62 9.53 1.36 1.28
C LEU A 62 9.79 2.75 1.85
N GLU A 63 10.65 2.82 2.85
CA GLU A 63 11.13 4.07 3.42
C GLU A 63 12.15 4.73 2.49
N ASP A 64 12.34 6.03 2.68
CA ASP A 64 13.39 6.77 1.99
C ASP A 64 14.76 6.17 2.34
N ALA A 65 15.60 6.06 1.34
CA ALA A 65 16.91 5.45 1.48
C ALA A 65 18.00 6.34 0.87
N PRO A 66 19.25 6.19 1.31
CA PRO A 66 20.38 6.81 0.64
C PRO A 66 20.46 6.37 -0.82
N GLN A 67 20.58 7.34 -1.71
CA GLN A 67 20.69 7.16 -3.16
C GLN A 67 21.85 7.96 -3.68
N LEU A 68 22.57 7.43 -4.66
CA LEU A 68 23.62 8.14 -5.36
C LEU A 68 23.00 8.87 -6.57
N LEU A 69 22.90 10.18 -6.49
CA LEU A 69 22.50 11.00 -7.62
C LEU A 69 23.71 11.20 -8.55
N VAL A 70 23.54 10.82 -9.81
CA VAL A 70 24.47 11.14 -10.89
C VAL A 70 23.94 12.35 -11.61
N ASP A 71 24.55 13.50 -11.39
CA ASP A 71 24.17 14.78 -11.99
C ASP A 71 24.95 14.97 -13.29
N VAL A 72 24.22 14.97 -14.41
CA VAL A 72 24.79 15.03 -15.75
C VAL A 72 24.66 16.45 -16.32
N ASP A 73 25.80 17.09 -16.60
CA ASP A 73 25.88 18.33 -17.34
C ASP A 73 25.60 18.03 -18.85
N ARG A 74 24.36 18.28 -19.24
CA ARG A 74 23.88 17.94 -20.58
C ARG A 74 24.55 18.76 -21.67
N GLU A 75 24.95 20.02 -21.38
CA GLU A 75 25.63 20.87 -22.33
C GLU A 75 27.06 20.37 -22.61
N LYS A 76 27.80 20.02 -21.57
CA LYS A 76 29.11 19.37 -21.70
C LYS A 76 29.04 18.04 -22.42
N ALA A 77 28.06 17.19 -22.06
CA ALA A 77 27.88 15.90 -22.74
C ALA A 77 27.62 16.08 -24.23
N ALA A 78 26.75 17.03 -24.61
CA ALA A 78 26.45 17.35 -25.99
C ALA A 78 27.69 17.92 -26.73
N ALA A 79 28.46 18.79 -26.09
CA ALA A 79 29.71 19.34 -26.68
C ALA A 79 30.75 18.23 -26.92
N LEU A 80 30.77 17.15 -26.11
CA LEU A 80 31.64 15.99 -26.30
C LEU A 80 31.04 14.95 -27.29
N GLY A 81 29.84 15.23 -27.83
CA GLY A 81 29.13 14.36 -28.76
C GLY A 81 28.53 13.10 -28.07
N VAL A 82 28.31 13.14 -26.75
CA VAL A 82 27.75 12.02 -26.00
C VAL A 82 26.24 12.22 -25.83
N GLY A 83 25.46 11.33 -26.44
CA GLY A 83 24.01 11.33 -26.32
C GLY A 83 23.54 10.79 -24.97
N PHE A 84 22.39 11.27 -24.50
CA PHE A 84 21.80 10.85 -23.22
C PHE A 84 21.49 9.34 -23.20
N ASP A 85 21.09 8.78 -24.34
CA ASP A 85 20.82 7.34 -24.47
C ASP A 85 22.08 6.50 -24.20
N SER A 86 23.26 6.94 -24.70
CA SER A 86 24.54 6.29 -24.46
C SER A 86 24.92 6.32 -22.97
N ILE A 87 24.67 7.47 -22.28
CA ILE A 87 24.90 7.62 -20.86
C ILE A 87 24.00 6.67 -20.07
N SER A 88 22.70 6.70 -20.40
CA SER A 88 21.70 5.86 -19.74
C SER A 88 21.98 4.36 -19.94
N ALA A 89 22.32 3.96 -21.16
CA ALA A 89 22.67 2.57 -21.48
C ALA A 89 23.93 2.12 -20.71
N THR A 90 24.94 2.97 -20.63
CA THR A 90 26.18 2.69 -19.89
C THR A 90 25.90 2.47 -18.40
N LEU A 91 25.18 3.39 -17.75
CA LEU A 91 24.84 3.28 -16.35
C LEU A 91 23.91 2.10 -16.06
N SER A 92 22.88 1.91 -16.89
CA SER A 92 21.95 0.79 -16.74
C SER A 92 22.65 -0.56 -16.88
N THR A 93 23.53 -0.71 -17.86
CA THR A 93 24.28 -1.95 -18.07
C THR A 93 25.27 -2.20 -16.93
N ALA A 94 26.00 -1.16 -16.53
CA ALA A 94 27.03 -1.31 -15.50
C ALA A 94 26.42 -1.63 -14.14
N LEU A 95 25.34 -0.95 -13.73
CA LEU A 95 24.71 -1.07 -12.42
C LEU A 95 23.59 -2.10 -12.37
N GLY A 96 22.68 -2.05 -13.37
CA GLY A 96 21.45 -2.82 -13.41
C GLY A 96 21.55 -4.13 -14.19
N SER A 97 22.63 -4.34 -14.92
CA SER A 97 22.83 -5.40 -15.91
C SER A 97 21.99 -5.22 -17.19
N ALA A 98 22.52 -5.76 -18.30
CA ALA A 98 21.82 -5.88 -19.56
C ALA A 98 21.70 -7.35 -19.95
N TYR A 99 20.49 -7.79 -20.20
CA TYR A 99 20.23 -9.05 -20.84
C TYR A 99 20.55 -8.94 -22.34
N VAL A 100 21.42 -9.81 -22.83
CA VAL A 100 21.89 -9.79 -24.24
C VAL A 100 21.17 -10.83 -25.06
N ASN A 101 21.17 -12.08 -24.61
CA ASN A 101 20.58 -13.22 -25.34
C ASN A 101 20.51 -14.44 -24.39
N ASP A 102 19.86 -15.50 -24.90
CA ASP A 102 19.88 -16.82 -24.30
C ASP A 102 20.81 -17.77 -25.15
N PHE A 103 21.44 -18.72 -24.48
CA PHE A 103 22.13 -19.80 -25.18
C PHE A 103 21.76 -21.17 -24.58
N PRO A 104 21.65 -22.21 -25.44
CA PRO A 104 21.38 -23.56 -24.99
C PRO A 104 22.62 -24.18 -24.34
N ASN A 105 22.51 -24.69 -23.15
CA ASN A 105 23.58 -25.40 -22.44
C ASN A 105 22.98 -26.61 -21.70
N ALA A 106 23.45 -27.82 -22.03
CA ALA A 106 23.04 -29.08 -21.39
C ALA A 106 21.50 -29.26 -21.34
N GLY A 107 20.78 -28.92 -22.41
CA GLY A 107 19.33 -29.04 -22.51
C GLY A 107 18.51 -27.95 -21.78
N ARG A 108 19.18 -26.90 -21.26
CA ARG A 108 18.55 -25.75 -20.66
C ARG A 108 18.93 -24.46 -21.38
N LEU A 109 18.00 -23.51 -21.46
CA LEU A 109 18.29 -22.16 -21.90
C LEU A 109 18.89 -21.37 -20.73
N GLN A 110 20.08 -20.81 -20.95
CA GLN A 110 20.77 -19.96 -19.99
C GLN A 110 20.84 -18.53 -20.52
N ARG A 111 20.62 -17.56 -19.61
CA ARG A 111 20.67 -16.15 -19.95
C ARG A 111 22.09 -15.64 -19.99
N VAL A 112 22.41 -14.87 -21.02
CA VAL A 112 23.65 -14.07 -21.09
C VAL A 112 23.34 -12.68 -20.56
N VAL A 113 23.97 -12.32 -19.46
CA VAL A 113 23.81 -11.03 -18.79
C VAL A 113 25.16 -10.34 -18.69
N VAL A 114 25.24 -9.07 -19.08
CA VAL A 114 26.43 -8.22 -18.98
C VAL A 114 26.23 -7.21 -17.86
N GLN A 115 27.21 -7.09 -16.98
CA GLN A 115 27.24 -6.14 -15.89
C GLN A 115 28.68 -5.74 -15.58
N ALA A 116 28.91 -4.55 -15.05
CA ALA A 116 30.24 -4.20 -14.55
C ALA A 116 30.63 -5.10 -13.36
N ASP A 117 31.88 -5.49 -13.32
CA ASP A 117 32.39 -6.25 -12.17
C ASP A 117 32.30 -5.44 -10.87
N ALA A 118 32.18 -6.12 -9.73
CA ALA A 118 31.99 -5.50 -8.43
C ALA A 118 33.01 -4.38 -8.13
N PRO A 119 34.34 -4.58 -8.30
CA PRO A 119 35.33 -3.53 -8.07
C PRO A 119 35.14 -2.27 -8.92
N ALA A 120 34.47 -2.37 -10.07
CA ALA A 120 34.26 -1.26 -11.00
C ALA A 120 32.95 -0.47 -10.73
N ARG A 121 32.18 -0.82 -9.70
CA ARG A 121 30.88 -0.19 -9.38
C ARG A 121 30.58 -0.03 -7.88
N MET A 122 31.56 -0.30 -7.01
CA MET A 122 31.34 -0.26 -5.55
C MET A 122 31.48 1.13 -4.95
N GLN A 123 32.23 2.02 -5.59
CA GLN A 123 32.46 3.38 -5.12
C GLN A 123 31.88 4.41 -6.12
N PRO A 124 31.44 5.59 -5.64
CA PRO A 124 30.96 6.66 -6.53
C PRO A 124 31.99 7.07 -7.59
N GLU A 125 33.29 7.06 -7.24
CA GLU A 125 34.40 7.40 -8.12
C GLU A 125 34.58 6.37 -9.24
N ASP A 126 34.25 5.11 -9.01
CA ASP A 126 34.35 4.06 -10.03
C ASP A 126 33.31 4.30 -11.12
N LEU A 127 32.11 4.77 -10.75
CA LEU A 127 31.06 5.11 -11.74
C LEU A 127 31.50 6.22 -12.68
N LEU A 128 32.23 7.22 -12.17
CA LEU A 128 32.73 8.33 -12.97
C LEU A 128 33.84 7.93 -13.95
N ARG A 129 34.47 6.76 -13.75
CA ARG A 129 35.45 6.17 -14.66
C ARG A 129 34.83 5.36 -15.81
N LEU A 130 33.54 5.04 -15.72
CA LEU A 130 32.83 4.38 -16.81
C LEU A 130 32.82 5.26 -18.05
N ASN A 131 32.90 4.63 -19.22
CA ASN A 131 32.94 5.34 -20.48
C ASN A 131 31.61 5.22 -21.23
N ALA A 132 31.05 6.33 -21.64
CA ALA A 132 29.97 6.39 -22.62
C ALA A 132 30.53 6.62 -24.02
N SER A 133 29.91 6.01 -25.02
CA SER A 133 30.33 6.21 -26.42
C SER A 133 29.78 7.51 -26.98
N ASN A 134 30.61 8.32 -27.64
CA ASN A 134 30.14 9.48 -28.38
C ASN A 134 29.65 9.11 -29.79
N ALA A 135 29.15 10.08 -30.55
CA ALA A 135 28.62 9.89 -31.91
C ALA A 135 29.63 9.29 -32.91
N GLN A 136 30.93 9.39 -32.61
CA GLN A 136 32.02 8.81 -33.42
C GLN A 136 32.47 7.44 -32.89
N GLY A 137 31.78 6.88 -31.92
CA GLY A 137 32.14 5.60 -31.29
C GLY A 137 33.33 5.69 -30.31
N LYS A 138 33.84 6.87 -30.00
CA LYS A 138 34.96 7.02 -29.07
C LYS A 138 34.47 7.01 -27.61
N PRO A 139 35.22 6.34 -26.70
CA PRO A 139 34.89 6.33 -25.30
C PRO A 139 35.18 7.70 -24.64
N VAL A 140 34.22 8.22 -23.87
CA VAL A 140 34.31 9.44 -23.08
C VAL A 140 33.96 9.10 -21.63
N PRO A 141 34.87 9.37 -20.65
CA PRO A 141 34.59 9.06 -19.26
C PRO A 141 33.46 9.93 -18.71
N LEU A 142 32.61 9.37 -17.86
CA LEU A 142 31.49 10.10 -17.25
C LEU A 142 31.99 11.30 -16.44
N SER A 143 33.18 11.21 -15.83
CA SER A 143 33.81 12.32 -15.08
C SER A 143 34.02 13.60 -15.90
N ALA A 144 33.98 13.52 -17.22
CA ALA A 144 34.12 14.71 -18.07
C ALA A 144 32.87 15.61 -18.05
N PHE A 145 31.70 15.05 -17.77
CA PHE A 145 30.41 15.75 -17.82
C PHE A 145 29.42 15.37 -16.72
N ALA A 146 29.79 14.53 -15.75
CA ALA A 146 28.93 14.14 -14.65
C ALA A 146 29.64 14.27 -13.30
N THR A 147 28.83 14.52 -12.26
CA THR A 147 29.24 14.51 -10.86
C THR A 147 28.31 13.61 -10.06
N THR A 148 28.79 13.14 -8.91
CA THR A 148 28.00 12.29 -8.02
C THR A 148 27.85 12.91 -6.64
N ARG A 149 26.67 12.74 -6.02
CA ARG A 149 26.43 13.11 -4.63
C ARG A 149 25.42 12.18 -3.98
N TRP A 150 25.58 11.94 -2.70
CA TRP A 150 24.59 11.22 -1.93
C TRP A 150 23.38 12.10 -1.61
N ILE A 151 22.22 11.54 -1.80
CA ILE A 151 20.94 12.14 -1.42
C ILE A 151 20.12 11.10 -0.65
N THR A 152 19.14 11.56 0.10
CA THR A 152 18.08 10.69 0.63
C THR A 152 16.85 10.91 -0.22
N GLY A 153 16.24 9.84 -0.69
CA GLY A 153 15.07 9.96 -1.56
C GLY A 153 14.18 8.73 -1.50
N ALA A 154 12.98 8.90 -2.03
CA ALA A 154 11.97 7.86 -2.07
C ALA A 154 12.42 6.68 -2.93
N MET A 155 12.41 5.49 -2.36
CA MET A 155 12.62 4.24 -3.12
C MET A 155 11.44 3.91 -4.03
N GLN A 156 10.26 4.37 -3.68
CA GLN A 156 9.03 4.17 -4.42
C GLN A 156 8.09 5.36 -4.25
N THR A 157 7.57 5.88 -5.33
CA THR A 157 6.48 6.86 -5.32
C THR A 157 5.17 6.16 -5.67
N ILE A 158 4.17 6.31 -4.79
CA ILE A 158 2.86 5.68 -4.95
C ILE A 158 1.82 6.78 -5.16
N ARG A 159 0.92 6.57 -6.11
CA ARG A 159 -0.28 7.39 -6.27
C ARG A 159 -1.52 6.52 -6.06
N TYR A 160 -2.53 7.09 -5.42
CA TYR A 160 -3.83 6.48 -5.26
C TYR A 160 -4.92 7.49 -5.65
N ASN A 161 -5.78 7.12 -6.58
CA ASN A 161 -6.78 8.02 -7.18
C ASN A 161 -6.18 9.34 -7.69
N GLY A 162 -4.97 9.28 -8.31
CA GLY A 162 -4.29 10.44 -8.86
C GLY A 162 -3.44 11.24 -7.87
N TYR A 163 -3.61 11.08 -6.55
CA TYR A 163 -2.86 11.80 -5.52
C TYR A 163 -1.63 11.03 -5.05
N PRO A 164 -0.50 11.71 -4.79
CA PRO A 164 0.62 11.09 -4.07
C PRO A 164 0.13 10.54 -2.74
N SER A 165 0.49 9.31 -2.42
CA SER A 165 -0.05 8.65 -1.24
C SER A 165 0.97 7.76 -0.53
N MET A 166 0.78 7.61 0.78
CA MET A 166 1.49 6.64 1.61
C MET A 166 0.51 5.69 2.28
N ARG A 167 0.86 4.41 2.30
CA ARG A 167 0.05 3.38 2.97
C ARG A 167 0.46 3.26 4.42
N ILE A 168 -0.54 3.21 5.29
CA ILE A 168 -0.40 2.97 6.71
C ILE A 168 -1.27 1.77 7.07
N GLY A 169 -0.66 0.74 7.58
CA GLY A 169 -1.33 -0.45 8.09
C GLY A 169 -1.38 -0.44 9.60
N GLY A 170 -2.38 -1.06 10.17
CA GLY A 170 -2.51 -1.21 11.61
C GLY A 170 -3.69 -2.09 11.97
N SER A 171 -3.90 -2.32 13.26
CA SER A 171 -4.99 -3.14 13.77
C SER A 171 -5.72 -2.40 14.89
N ALA A 172 -6.94 -2.82 15.18
CA ALA A 172 -7.62 -2.44 16.40
C ALA A 172 -6.86 -3.00 17.62
N ALA A 173 -6.90 -2.28 18.74
CA ALA A 173 -6.40 -2.80 20.00
C ALA A 173 -7.25 -4.01 20.47
N PRO A 174 -6.71 -4.91 21.31
CA PRO A 174 -7.47 -6.04 21.83
C PRO A 174 -8.81 -5.61 22.46
N GLY A 175 -9.90 -6.23 22.02
CA GLY A 175 -11.26 -5.90 22.49
C GLY A 175 -11.90 -4.67 21.85
N VAL A 176 -11.22 -4.01 20.92
CA VAL A 176 -11.75 -2.88 20.14
C VAL A 176 -12.21 -3.36 18.77
N SER A 177 -13.35 -2.88 18.29
CA SER A 177 -13.82 -3.21 16.93
C SER A 177 -12.99 -2.49 15.86
N THR A 178 -12.90 -3.10 14.67
CA THR A 178 -12.21 -2.49 13.51
C THR A 178 -12.84 -1.15 13.13
N GLY A 179 -14.16 -1.04 13.19
CA GLY A 179 -14.88 0.22 12.93
C GLY A 179 -14.52 1.33 13.89
N ALA A 180 -14.34 1.04 15.19
CA ALA A 180 -13.89 2.01 16.19
C ALA A 180 -12.44 2.44 15.95
N ALA A 181 -11.57 1.51 15.58
CA ALA A 181 -10.19 1.83 15.22
C ALA A 181 -10.10 2.69 13.96
N MET A 182 -10.93 2.40 12.95
CA MET A 182 -11.01 3.23 11.73
C MET A 182 -11.52 4.64 12.03
N ALA A 183 -12.57 4.77 12.84
CA ALA A 183 -13.09 6.09 13.26
C ALA A 183 -12.04 6.90 14.02
N GLU A 184 -11.25 6.25 14.87
CA GLU A 184 -10.15 6.88 15.59
C GLU A 184 -9.05 7.35 14.61
N MET A 185 -8.68 6.52 13.62
CA MET A 185 -7.72 6.93 12.58
C MET A 185 -8.20 8.18 11.82
N GLU A 186 -9.48 8.25 11.48
CA GLU A 186 -10.07 9.43 10.82
C GLU A 186 -9.99 10.66 11.72
N ARG A 187 -10.32 10.50 13.01
CA ARG A 187 -10.23 11.58 14.01
C ARG A 187 -8.80 12.12 14.15
N LEU A 188 -7.80 11.23 14.15
CA LEU A 188 -6.40 11.62 14.20
C LEU A 188 -5.93 12.27 12.89
N ALA A 189 -6.35 11.74 11.75
CA ALA A 189 -6.02 12.32 10.44
C ALA A 189 -6.61 13.72 10.26
N ALA A 190 -7.76 14.02 10.86
CA ALA A 190 -8.34 15.36 10.85
C ALA A 190 -7.51 16.43 11.59
N GLN A 191 -6.52 16.01 12.40
CA GLN A 191 -5.59 16.91 13.10
C GLN A 191 -4.35 17.25 12.23
N LEU A 192 -4.20 16.64 11.06
CA LEU A 192 -3.11 16.96 10.15
C LEU A 192 -3.31 18.35 9.53
N PRO A 193 -2.23 18.99 9.08
CA PRO A 193 -2.30 20.26 8.34
C PRO A 193 -3.24 20.18 7.15
N GLN A 194 -3.78 21.32 6.74
CA GLN A 194 -4.61 21.40 5.55
C GLN A 194 -3.83 20.97 4.30
N GLY A 195 -4.52 20.32 3.35
CA GLY A 195 -3.94 19.81 2.12
C GLY A 195 -3.72 18.31 2.10
N PHE A 196 -3.77 17.66 3.26
CA PHE A 196 -3.76 16.20 3.34
C PHE A 196 -5.18 15.65 3.41
N GLY A 197 -5.37 14.51 2.77
CA GLY A 197 -6.60 13.74 2.82
C GLY A 197 -6.30 12.26 3.06
N PHE A 198 -7.34 11.47 3.11
CA PHE A 198 -7.17 10.03 3.24
C PHE A 198 -8.24 9.26 2.48
N GLU A 199 -7.94 7.98 2.21
CA GLU A 199 -8.90 7.00 1.71
C GLU A 199 -8.65 5.64 2.35
N TRP A 200 -9.74 4.88 2.49
CA TRP A 200 -9.69 3.48 2.90
C TRP A 200 -9.54 2.57 1.69
N THR A 201 -8.79 1.50 1.81
CA THR A 201 -8.58 0.52 0.73
C THR A 201 -8.71 -0.91 1.24
N GLY A 202 -8.88 -1.85 0.30
CA GLY A 202 -9.03 -3.26 0.64
C GLY A 202 -10.22 -3.52 1.57
N ILE A 203 -10.04 -4.41 2.52
CA ILE A 203 -11.09 -4.83 3.45
C ILE A 203 -11.69 -3.66 4.25
N SER A 204 -10.90 -2.63 4.58
CA SER A 204 -11.37 -1.47 5.33
C SER A 204 -12.38 -0.62 4.55
N ARG A 205 -12.20 -0.54 3.23
CA ARG A 205 -13.16 0.12 2.34
C ARG A 205 -14.46 -0.67 2.30
N GLU A 206 -14.39 -1.98 2.12
CA GLU A 206 -15.55 -2.85 2.06
C GLU A 206 -16.33 -2.82 3.39
N GLU A 207 -15.63 -2.88 4.53
CA GLU A 207 -16.25 -2.77 5.86
C GLU A 207 -17.02 -1.46 6.03
N LYS A 208 -16.45 -0.34 5.58
CA LYS A 208 -17.09 0.96 5.67
C LYS A 208 -18.31 1.08 4.74
N GLN A 209 -18.24 0.50 3.55
CA GLN A 209 -19.35 0.47 2.60
C GLN A 209 -20.47 -0.47 3.07
N ALA A 210 -20.13 -1.67 3.53
CA ALA A 210 -21.10 -2.64 4.04
C ALA A 210 -21.89 -2.08 5.22
N GLY A 211 -21.22 -1.44 6.17
CA GLY A 211 -21.85 -0.86 7.35
C GLY A 211 -22.91 0.20 7.04
N SER A 212 -22.75 0.96 5.96
CA SER A 212 -23.70 2.01 5.56
C SER A 212 -24.92 1.47 4.82
N GLN A 213 -24.82 0.33 4.15
CA GLN A 213 -25.87 -0.23 3.30
C GLN A 213 -26.64 -1.37 3.98
N ALA A 214 -26.07 -1.99 5.01
CA ALA A 214 -26.62 -3.17 5.67
C ALA A 214 -28.07 -2.97 6.15
N LEU A 215 -28.37 -1.87 6.81
CA LEU A 215 -29.72 -1.60 7.33
C LEU A 215 -30.78 -1.52 6.24
N VAL A 216 -30.45 -0.92 5.11
CA VAL A 216 -31.37 -0.80 3.97
C VAL A 216 -31.59 -2.17 3.32
N LEU A 217 -30.52 -2.94 3.14
CA LEU A 217 -30.59 -4.30 2.60
C LEU A 217 -31.40 -5.23 3.50
N TYR A 218 -31.18 -5.18 4.82
CA TYR A 218 -31.98 -5.96 5.78
C TYR A 218 -33.46 -5.58 5.72
N GLY A 219 -33.78 -4.29 5.64
CA GLY A 219 -35.16 -3.83 5.49
C GLY A 219 -35.84 -4.40 4.25
N PHE A 220 -35.15 -4.35 3.11
CA PHE A 220 -35.67 -4.93 1.84
C PHE A 220 -35.77 -6.46 1.90
N ALA A 221 -34.79 -7.14 2.49
CA ALA A 221 -34.82 -8.59 2.65
C ALA A 221 -36.01 -9.04 3.51
N ILE A 222 -36.23 -8.39 4.66
CA ILE A 222 -37.37 -8.68 5.53
C ILE A 222 -38.70 -8.41 4.82
N LEU A 223 -38.80 -7.30 4.07
CA LEU A 223 -39.98 -6.97 3.31
C LEU A 223 -40.26 -8.02 2.21
N ALA A 224 -39.23 -8.42 1.46
CA ALA A 224 -39.35 -9.45 0.42
C ALA A 224 -39.82 -10.79 0.99
N VAL A 225 -39.23 -11.23 2.11
CA VAL A 225 -39.63 -12.47 2.81
C VAL A 225 -41.05 -12.34 3.33
N PHE A 226 -41.41 -11.19 3.92
CA PHE A 226 -42.77 -10.94 4.39
C PHE A 226 -43.78 -11.08 3.27
N LEU A 227 -43.55 -10.43 2.11
CA LEU A 227 -44.45 -10.47 0.97
C LEU A 227 -44.56 -11.89 0.38
N ALA A 228 -43.44 -12.60 0.28
CA ALA A 228 -43.43 -13.98 -0.19
C ALA A 228 -44.24 -14.92 0.73
N LEU A 229 -44.07 -14.78 2.03
CA LEU A 229 -44.85 -15.55 3.01
C LEU A 229 -46.34 -15.14 3.00
N ALA A 230 -46.64 -13.85 2.86
CA ALA A 230 -48.02 -13.38 2.77
C ALA A 230 -48.74 -13.95 1.53
N ALA A 231 -48.06 -14.02 0.40
CA ALA A 231 -48.57 -14.62 -0.82
C ALA A 231 -48.73 -16.14 -0.68
N LEU A 232 -47.80 -16.83 -0.02
CA LEU A 232 -47.83 -18.27 0.15
C LEU A 232 -48.93 -18.75 1.13
N TYR A 233 -49.13 -17.98 2.21
CA TYR A 233 -50.11 -18.34 3.24
C TYR A 233 -51.45 -17.63 3.07
N GLU A 234 -51.63 -16.81 2.05
CA GLU A 234 -52.84 -16.01 1.81
C GLU A 234 -53.35 -15.27 3.07
N SER A 235 -52.38 -14.82 3.90
CA SER A 235 -52.66 -14.23 5.21
C SER A 235 -51.58 -13.20 5.57
N TRP A 236 -51.95 -12.09 6.19
CA TRP A 236 -51.05 -11.07 6.69
C TRP A 236 -50.54 -11.34 8.11
N THR A 237 -51.28 -12.16 8.87
CA THR A 237 -50.94 -12.43 10.29
C THR A 237 -49.88 -13.51 10.47
N ILE A 238 -49.91 -14.55 9.62
CA ILE A 238 -48.96 -15.67 9.70
C ILE A 238 -47.51 -15.21 9.43
N PRO A 239 -47.24 -14.42 8.38
CA PRO A 239 -45.86 -13.88 8.15
C PRO A 239 -45.34 -13.04 9.31
N MET A 240 -46.21 -12.24 9.95
CA MET A 240 -45.80 -11.47 11.13
C MET A 240 -45.32 -12.36 12.27
N ALA A 241 -46.01 -13.46 12.54
CA ALA A 241 -45.59 -14.40 13.57
C ALA A 241 -44.21 -15.05 13.26
N VAL A 242 -43.97 -15.36 11.98
CA VAL A 242 -42.71 -15.94 11.52
C VAL A 242 -41.56 -14.90 11.63
N ILE A 243 -41.79 -13.67 11.20
CA ILE A 243 -40.78 -12.60 11.27
C ILE A 243 -40.45 -12.23 12.73
N MET A 244 -41.39 -12.34 13.65
CA MET A 244 -41.13 -12.16 15.09
C MET A 244 -40.10 -13.14 15.67
N ALA A 245 -39.82 -14.26 14.98
CA ALA A 245 -38.74 -15.17 15.36
C ALA A 245 -37.34 -14.64 15.02
N VAL A 246 -37.23 -13.74 14.01
CA VAL A 246 -35.93 -13.18 13.56
C VAL A 246 -35.18 -12.44 14.67
N PRO A 247 -35.80 -11.51 15.44
CA PRO A 247 -35.12 -10.84 16.55
C PRO A 247 -34.58 -11.79 17.61
N LEU A 248 -35.26 -12.92 17.86
CA LEU A 248 -34.78 -13.95 18.78
C LEU A 248 -33.52 -14.63 18.25
N GLY A 249 -33.47 -14.93 16.94
CA GLY A 249 -32.28 -15.46 16.27
C GLY A 249 -31.11 -14.52 16.37
N VAL A 250 -31.33 -13.24 16.04
CA VAL A 250 -30.30 -12.18 16.13
C VAL A 250 -29.79 -12.05 17.57
N LEU A 251 -30.68 -12.05 18.55
CA LEU A 251 -30.30 -12.01 19.97
C LEU A 251 -29.41 -13.21 20.34
N GLY A 252 -29.73 -14.43 19.86
CA GLY A 252 -28.93 -15.61 20.08
C GLY A 252 -27.53 -15.51 19.50
N VAL A 253 -27.40 -15.00 18.28
CA VAL A 253 -26.10 -14.77 17.61
C VAL A 253 -25.29 -13.72 18.38
N VAL A 254 -25.88 -12.61 18.76
CA VAL A 254 -25.21 -11.57 19.54
C VAL A 254 -24.72 -12.09 20.88
N LEU A 255 -25.54 -12.82 21.63
CA LEU A 255 -25.15 -13.41 22.91
C LEU A 255 -24.01 -14.43 22.76
N ALA A 256 -24.06 -15.26 21.70
CA ALA A 256 -23.00 -16.24 21.43
C ALA A 256 -21.67 -15.56 21.08
N THR A 257 -21.69 -14.52 20.24
CA THR A 257 -20.51 -13.74 19.88
C THR A 257 -19.91 -13.00 21.06
N LEU A 258 -20.74 -12.36 21.87
CA LEU A 258 -20.30 -11.70 23.12
C LEU A 258 -19.68 -12.73 24.10
N GLY A 259 -20.32 -13.88 24.27
CA GLY A 259 -19.80 -14.95 25.13
C GLY A 259 -18.46 -15.54 24.68
N ARG A 260 -18.17 -15.48 23.36
CA ARG A 260 -16.91 -15.92 22.75
C ARG A 260 -15.87 -14.79 22.63
N GLY A 261 -16.22 -13.56 22.95
CA GLY A 261 -15.34 -12.38 22.82
C GLY A 261 -14.99 -12.01 21.37
N TYR A 262 -15.83 -12.38 20.40
CA TYR A 262 -15.63 -11.97 19.02
C TYR A 262 -16.06 -10.52 18.78
N ALA A 263 -15.30 -9.81 17.96
CA ALA A 263 -15.61 -8.44 17.56
C ALA A 263 -16.73 -8.42 16.49
N ASN A 264 -17.47 -7.32 16.45
CA ASN A 264 -18.40 -7.05 15.36
C ASN A 264 -17.58 -6.58 14.14
N ASP A 265 -17.25 -7.50 13.26
CA ASP A 265 -16.53 -7.28 12.02
C ASP A 265 -17.40 -7.62 10.79
N VAL A 266 -16.85 -7.47 9.60
CA VAL A 266 -17.54 -7.82 8.33
C VAL A 266 -18.00 -9.27 8.31
N TYR A 267 -17.23 -10.18 8.91
CA TYR A 267 -17.56 -11.62 8.93
C TYR A 267 -18.76 -11.90 9.82
N PHE A 268 -18.85 -11.23 10.97
CA PHE A 268 -20.05 -11.27 11.82
C PHE A 268 -21.27 -10.74 11.06
N GLN A 269 -21.14 -9.62 10.36
CA GLN A 269 -22.24 -9.01 9.60
C GLN A 269 -22.72 -9.91 8.45
N VAL A 270 -21.79 -10.52 7.70
CA VAL A 270 -22.11 -11.47 6.64
C VAL A 270 -22.73 -12.76 7.21
N GLY A 271 -22.24 -13.23 8.35
CA GLY A 271 -22.80 -14.41 9.01
C GLY A 271 -24.18 -14.21 9.65
N LEU A 272 -24.60 -12.95 9.82
CA LEU A 272 -25.93 -12.59 10.34
C LEU A 272 -27.02 -12.63 9.25
N ILE A 273 -26.62 -12.50 7.98
CA ILE A 273 -27.52 -12.57 6.80
C ILE A 273 -27.91 -14.02 6.52
#